data_afe0bb06af353c93c157cb886695615f
#
_entry.id   afe0bb06af353c93c157cb886695615f
#
_cell.length_a   1.000
_cell.length_b   1.000
_cell.length_c   1.000
_cell.angle_alpha   90.00
_cell.angle_beta   90.00
_cell.angle_gamma   90.00
#
_symmetry.space_group_name_H-M   'P 1'
#
loop_
_entity.id
_entity.type
_entity.pdbx_description
1 polymer ?
#
loop_
_entity_poly.entity_id
_entity_poly.type
_entity_poly.pdbx_seq_one_letter_code
_entity_poly.pdbx_strand_id
1 'polypeptide(L)'
;MLVLGYPTMAEAADAGPALLAAAPGRLVACEGMDSRIVDLVRAKGSPVPDLPRGQGWLFAEVAGKDTPDAVRRLVAAASALDTRLVDDRREAAALWRIREDGAGLAGRSLPTPAYGGWEDAAVPPEHLGAWLRDFEELLRAHGLQGVPYGHFGDGCVHCRIDFPFRPGDPASAAVFREFMTACATRLRDYRGTRPPPGTSQ
;
A
#
# COMPACT_ATOMS: atom_id res chain seq x y z
N MET A 1 5.36 -17.24 2.59
CA MET A 1 5.18 -15.77 2.40
C MET A 1 6.51 -15.09 2.62
N LEU A 2 6.91 -14.17 1.75
CA LEU A 2 8.06 -13.29 1.95
C LEU A 2 7.55 -11.90 2.35
N VAL A 3 8.06 -11.36 3.46
CA VAL A 3 7.73 -10.02 3.94
C VAL A 3 8.93 -9.12 3.70
N LEU A 4 8.71 -7.98 3.06
CA LEU A 4 9.73 -7.01 2.65
C LEU A 4 9.42 -5.68 3.33
N GLY A 5 10.38 -5.11 4.07
CA GLY A 5 10.21 -3.87 4.80
C GLY A 5 10.86 -2.67 4.12
N TYR A 6 10.14 -1.56 4.08
CA TYR A 6 10.55 -0.30 3.42
C TYR A 6 10.37 0.91 4.34
N PRO A 7 11.08 2.03 4.09
CA PRO A 7 10.90 3.25 4.87
C PRO A 7 9.50 3.84 4.74
N THR A 8 8.89 3.75 3.55
CA THR A 8 7.55 4.29 3.23
C THR A 8 6.77 3.35 2.33
N MET A 9 5.46 3.58 2.23
CA MET A 9 4.60 2.86 1.28
C MET A 9 4.94 3.18 -0.18
N ALA A 10 5.38 4.40 -0.48
CA ALA A 10 5.80 4.77 -1.82
C ALA A 10 7.07 4.02 -2.26
N GLU A 11 8.06 3.87 -1.37
CA GLU A 11 9.26 3.07 -1.65
C GLU A 11 8.95 1.57 -1.76
N ALA A 12 7.99 1.08 -0.97
CA ALA A 12 7.47 -0.28 -1.14
C ALA A 12 6.87 -0.47 -2.55
N ALA A 13 6.10 0.50 -3.03
CA ALA A 13 5.51 0.45 -4.36
C ALA A 13 6.56 0.53 -5.49
N ASP A 14 7.62 1.35 -5.31
CA ASP A 14 8.72 1.45 -6.28
C ASP A 14 9.45 0.09 -6.50
N ALA A 15 9.44 -0.78 -5.50
CA ALA A 15 10.03 -2.12 -5.62
C ALA A 15 9.19 -3.09 -6.48
N GLY A 16 7.89 -2.82 -6.65
CA GLY A 16 6.95 -3.71 -7.33
C GLY A 16 7.42 -4.21 -8.69
N PRO A 17 7.81 -3.34 -9.63
CA PRO A 17 8.25 -3.76 -10.97
C PRO A 17 9.43 -4.72 -10.96
N ALA A 18 10.44 -4.46 -10.10
CA ALA A 18 11.60 -5.32 -9.96
C ALA A 18 11.23 -6.70 -9.40
N LEU A 19 10.30 -6.75 -8.43
CA LEU A 19 9.80 -8.01 -7.87
C LEU A 19 9.03 -8.83 -8.92
N LEU A 20 8.15 -8.19 -9.69
CA LEU A 20 7.40 -8.84 -10.76
C LEU A 20 8.34 -9.42 -11.83
N ALA A 21 9.39 -8.67 -12.20
CA ALA A 21 10.40 -9.11 -13.17
C ALA A 21 11.29 -10.24 -12.62
N ALA A 22 11.60 -10.24 -11.33
CA ALA A 22 12.50 -11.22 -10.71
C ALA A 22 11.90 -12.63 -10.61
N ALA A 23 10.58 -12.75 -10.52
CA ALA A 23 9.90 -14.04 -10.38
C ALA A 23 8.61 -14.12 -11.23
N PRO A 24 8.72 -14.03 -12.57
CA PRO A 24 7.57 -14.01 -13.46
C PRO A 24 6.72 -15.28 -13.31
N GLY A 25 5.41 -15.09 -13.13
CA GLY A 25 4.44 -16.17 -12.94
C GLY A 25 4.59 -16.96 -11.62
N ARG A 26 5.40 -16.47 -10.67
CA ARG A 26 5.65 -17.12 -9.38
C ARG A 26 5.16 -16.28 -8.20
N LEU A 27 5.12 -14.98 -8.37
CA LEU A 27 4.56 -14.04 -7.42
C LEU A 27 3.04 -14.01 -7.63
N VAL A 28 2.28 -14.67 -6.74
CA VAL A 28 0.82 -14.81 -6.86
C VAL A 28 0.07 -13.70 -6.14
N ALA A 29 0.73 -13.03 -5.19
CA ALA A 29 0.23 -11.82 -4.54
C ALA A 29 1.39 -10.94 -4.13
N CYS A 30 1.20 -9.61 -4.21
CA CYS A 30 2.13 -8.61 -3.72
C CYS A 30 1.31 -7.46 -3.12
N GLU A 31 1.14 -7.51 -1.78
CA GLU A 31 0.20 -6.68 -1.06
C GLU A 31 0.90 -5.63 -0.21
N GLY A 32 0.46 -4.38 -0.32
CA GLY A 32 0.96 -3.28 0.47
C GLY A 32 0.28 -3.17 1.84
N MET A 33 1.08 -3.00 2.90
CA MET A 33 0.61 -2.86 4.28
C MET A 33 1.30 -1.69 4.98
N ASP A 34 0.51 -0.71 5.42
CA ASP A 34 0.99 0.46 6.17
C ASP A 34 1.17 0.14 7.66
N SER A 35 2.21 0.70 8.29
CA SER A 35 2.53 0.47 9.70
C SER A 35 1.40 0.88 10.64
N ARG A 36 0.65 1.92 10.32
CA ARG A 36 -0.47 2.40 11.15
C ARG A 36 -1.57 1.35 11.33
N ILE A 37 -1.77 0.47 10.33
CA ILE A 37 -2.71 -0.65 10.43
C ILE A 37 -2.18 -1.68 11.43
N VAL A 38 -0.91 -2.02 11.33
CA VAL A 38 -0.24 -2.98 12.22
C VAL A 38 -0.21 -2.46 13.66
N ASP A 39 0.10 -1.18 13.85
CA ASP A 39 0.16 -0.54 15.15
C ASP A 39 -1.21 -0.51 15.84
N LEU A 40 -2.30 -0.35 15.09
CA LEU A 40 -3.64 -0.47 15.62
C LEU A 40 -3.94 -1.89 16.14
N VAL A 41 -3.50 -2.92 15.40
CA VAL A 41 -3.67 -4.33 15.84
C VAL A 41 -2.92 -4.58 17.14
N ARG A 42 -1.67 -4.11 17.23
CA ARG A 42 -0.84 -4.19 18.44
C ARG A 42 -1.48 -3.45 19.61
N ALA A 43 -1.97 -2.23 19.39
CA ALA A 43 -2.61 -1.42 20.42
C ALA A 43 -3.87 -2.07 20.99
N LYS A 44 -4.56 -2.92 20.23
CA LYS A 44 -5.69 -3.72 20.68
C LYS A 44 -5.30 -4.99 21.45
N GLY A 45 -4.00 -5.23 21.65
CA GLY A 45 -3.51 -6.43 22.34
C GLY A 45 -3.59 -7.70 21.48
N SER A 46 -3.87 -7.60 20.19
CA SER A 46 -3.84 -8.76 19.30
C SER A 46 -2.40 -9.11 18.93
N PRO A 47 -2.03 -10.39 18.92
CA PRO A 47 -0.70 -10.81 18.55
C PRO A 47 -0.45 -10.50 17.07
N VAL A 48 0.65 -9.80 16.80
CA VAL A 48 1.16 -9.57 15.45
C VAL A 48 2.47 -10.32 15.33
N PRO A 49 2.63 -11.20 14.33
CA PRO A 49 3.91 -11.84 14.06
C PRO A 49 5.01 -10.79 13.83
N ASP A 50 6.25 -11.17 14.08
CA ASP A 50 7.38 -10.28 13.84
C ASP A 50 7.44 -9.84 12.39
N LEU A 51 7.64 -8.55 12.18
CA LEU A 51 7.81 -7.95 10.86
C LEU A 51 9.26 -7.47 10.68
N PRO A 52 9.80 -7.53 9.47
CA PRO A 52 11.09 -6.92 9.17
C PRO A 52 11.03 -5.41 9.41
N ARG A 53 12.19 -4.80 9.62
CA ARG A 53 12.29 -3.36 9.84
C ARG A 53 11.67 -2.57 8.67
N GLY A 54 10.77 -1.61 8.97
CA GLY A 54 10.09 -0.77 7.98
C GLY A 54 8.91 0.00 8.57
N GLN A 55 8.38 0.91 7.78
CA GLN A 55 7.13 1.64 8.04
C GLN A 55 6.05 1.29 7.01
N GLY A 56 6.44 0.61 5.95
CA GLY A 56 5.57 -0.01 4.96
C GLY A 56 6.12 -1.37 4.59
N TRP A 57 5.25 -2.31 4.34
CA TRP A 57 5.63 -3.67 3.96
C TRP A 57 4.97 -4.11 2.68
N LEU A 58 5.67 -4.98 1.94
CA LEU A 58 5.07 -5.82 0.93
C LEU A 58 4.99 -7.25 1.44
N PHE A 59 3.81 -7.82 1.39
CA PHE A 59 3.54 -9.23 1.61
C PHE A 59 3.53 -9.93 0.25
N ALA A 60 4.58 -10.68 -0.03
CA ALA A 60 4.78 -11.36 -1.31
C ALA A 60 4.50 -12.86 -1.15
N GLU A 61 3.46 -13.34 -1.78
CA GLU A 61 3.15 -14.77 -1.81
C GLU A 61 3.76 -15.41 -3.05
N VAL A 62 4.56 -16.45 -2.83
CA VAL A 62 5.29 -17.15 -3.89
C VAL A 62 4.79 -18.57 -3.98
N ALA A 63 4.40 -19.01 -5.16
CA ALA A 63 3.89 -20.35 -5.40
C ALA A 63 4.62 -21.09 -6.53
N GLY A 64 4.42 -22.42 -6.57
CA GLY A 64 4.90 -23.31 -7.63
C GLY A 64 6.20 -24.04 -7.27
N LYS A 65 6.84 -24.67 -8.28
CA LYS A 65 8.10 -25.40 -8.11
C LYS A 65 9.28 -24.43 -7.91
N ASP A 66 10.36 -24.88 -7.27
CA ASP A 66 11.58 -24.09 -7.02
C ASP A 66 11.34 -22.76 -6.28
N THR A 67 10.38 -22.76 -5.34
CA THR A 67 10.06 -21.61 -4.49
C THR A 67 11.28 -21.02 -3.80
N PRO A 68 12.24 -21.79 -3.23
CA PRO A 68 13.45 -21.21 -2.63
C PRO A 68 14.28 -20.38 -3.59
N ASP A 69 14.37 -20.75 -4.86
CA ASP A 69 15.09 -19.99 -5.86
C ASP A 69 14.36 -18.70 -6.25
N ALA A 70 13.05 -18.76 -6.40
CA ALA A 70 12.23 -17.57 -6.62
C ALA A 70 12.35 -16.58 -5.44
N VAL A 71 12.32 -17.05 -4.21
CA VAL A 71 12.51 -16.22 -3.01
C VAL A 71 13.89 -15.55 -3.03
N ARG A 72 14.97 -16.27 -3.35
CA ARG A 72 16.31 -15.66 -3.45
C ARG A 72 16.35 -14.53 -4.47
N ARG A 73 15.74 -14.73 -5.66
CA ARG A 73 15.68 -13.69 -6.70
C ARG A 73 14.86 -12.47 -6.23
N LEU A 74 13.73 -12.71 -5.57
CA LEU A 74 12.90 -11.63 -5.01
C LEU A 74 13.67 -10.82 -3.97
N VAL A 75 14.35 -11.48 -3.02
CA VAL A 75 15.17 -10.80 -2.00
C VAL A 75 16.27 -9.97 -2.64
N ALA A 76 16.94 -10.51 -3.67
CA ALA A 76 18.01 -9.79 -4.38
C ALA A 76 17.49 -8.57 -5.15
N ALA A 77 16.25 -8.61 -5.65
CA ALA A 77 15.64 -7.53 -6.43
C ALA A 77 14.91 -6.48 -5.58
N ALA A 78 14.60 -6.80 -4.32
CA ALA A 78 13.65 -6.03 -3.50
C ALA A 78 14.17 -4.66 -3.07
N SER A 79 15.48 -4.44 -2.96
CA SER A 79 16.06 -3.22 -2.37
C SER A 79 15.43 -2.83 -1.02
N ALA A 80 14.95 -3.83 -0.26
CA ALA A 80 14.27 -3.63 1.01
C ALA A 80 15.26 -3.28 2.13
N LEU A 81 14.80 -2.58 3.16
CA LEU A 81 15.57 -2.32 4.39
C LEU A 81 15.88 -3.61 5.15
N ASP A 82 14.95 -4.54 5.11
CA ASP A 82 15.01 -5.81 5.80
C ASP A 82 14.00 -6.77 5.19
N THR A 83 14.23 -8.09 5.32
CA THR A 83 13.38 -9.12 4.72
C THR A 83 13.16 -10.27 5.69
N ARG A 84 11.98 -10.87 5.63
CA ARG A 84 11.66 -12.04 6.43
C ARG A 84 10.90 -13.08 5.61
N LEU A 85 11.42 -14.29 5.56
CA LEU A 85 10.69 -15.45 5.04
C LEU A 85 9.86 -16.07 6.16
N VAL A 86 8.55 -16.16 5.95
CA VAL A 86 7.59 -16.76 6.88
C VAL A 86 7.15 -18.10 6.32
N ASP A 87 7.72 -19.18 6.88
CA ASP A 87 7.45 -20.57 6.47
C ASP A 87 6.33 -21.22 7.30
N ASP A 88 6.12 -20.75 8.53
CA ASP A 88 5.02 -21.23 9.36
C ASP A 88 3.68 -20.79 8.81
N ARG A 89 2.79 -21.77 8.55
CA ARG A 89 1.48 -21.52 7.95
C ARG A 89 0.54 -20.72 8.86
N ARG A 90 0.65 -20.88 10.18
CA ARG A 90 -0.21 -20.17 11.14
C ARG A 90 0.22 -18.71 11.22
N GLU A 91 1.52 -18.47 11.21
CA GLU A 91 2.09 -17.14 11.21
C GLU A 91 1.77 -16.41 9.90
N ALA A 92 1.95 -17.05 8.75
CA ALA A 92 1.58 -16.50 7.44
C ALA A 92 0.08 -16.15 7.38
N ALA A 93 -0.79 -17.04 7.87
CA ALA A 93 -2.22 -16.79 7.95
C ALA A 93 -2.58 -15.64 8.90
N ALA A 94 -1.83 -15.45 9.99
CA ALA A 94 -2.04 -14.34 10.91
C ALA A 94 -1.69 -12.98 10.26
N LEU A 95 -0.58 -12.91 9.52
CA LEU A 95 -0.20 -11.71 8.74
C LEU A 95 -1.21 -11.43 7.64
N TRP A 96 -1.63 -12.48 6.92
CA TRP A 96 -2.62 -12.34 5.85
C TRP A 96 -3.96 -11.82 6.35
N ARG A 97 -4.40 -12.27 7.52
CA ARG A 97 -5.62 -11.79 8.17
C ARG A 97 -5.57 -10.29 8.48
N ILE A 98 -4.42 -9.77 8.93
CA ILE A 98 -4.26 -8.32 9.14
C ILE A 98 -4.47 -7.58 7.82
N ARG A 99 -3.96 -8.13 6.72
CA ARG A 99 -4.16 -7.56 5.37
C ARG A 99 -5.63 -7.63 4.93
N GLU A 100 -6.31 -8.75 5.12
CA GLU A 100 -7.73 -8.92 4.78
C GLU A 100 -8.63 -7.97 5.58
N ASP A 101 -8.33 -7.81 6.88
CA ASP A 101 -9.04 -6.88 7.75
C ASP A 101 -8.63 -5.40 7.52
N GLY A 102 -7.68 -5.16 6.61
CA GLY A 102 -7.03 -3.86 6.36
C GLY A 102 -8.02 -2.71 6.16
N ALA A 103 -9.10 -2.93 5.40
CA ALA A 103 -10.13 -1.92 5.15
C ALA A 103 -10.80 -1.43 6.44
N GLY A 104 -11.19 -2.37 7.32
CA GLY A 104 -11.80 -2.06 8.60
C GLY A 104 -10.82 -1.49 9.63
N LEU A 105 -9.57 -1.93 9.58
CA LEU A 105 -8.49 -1.46 10.45
C LEU A 105 -8.03 -0.06 10.04
N ALA A 106 -7.80 0.18 8.76
CA ALA A 106 -7.38 1.48 8.24
C ALA A 106 -8.39 2.59 8.56
N GLY A 107 -9.70 2.29 8.53
CA GLY A 107 -10.75 3.23 8.92
C GLY A 107 -10.69 3.70 10.39
N ARG A 108 -9.88 3.04 11.23
CA ARG A 108 -9.73 3.31 12.67
C ARG A 108 -8.28 3.54 13.10
N SER A 109 -7.33 3.60 12.16
CA SER A 109 -5.90 3.76 12.44
C SER A 109 -5.42 5.21 12.45
N LEU A 110 -6.33 6.15 12.19
CA LEU A 110 -6.09 7.58 12.32
C LEU A 110 -6.72 8.13 13.62
N PRO A 111 -6.28 9.30 14.12
CA PRO A 111 -6.86 9.94 15.30
C PRO A 111 -8.36 10.26 15.15
N THR A 112 -8.80 10.52 13.93
CA THR A 112 -10.20 10.74 13.56
C THR A 112 -10.70 9.58 12.70
N PRO A 113 -12.02 9.29 12.69
CA PRO A 113 -12.57 8.24 11.83
C PRO A 113 -12.23 8.50 10.36
N ALA A 114 -11.76 7.47 9.67
CA ALA A 114 -11.46 7.54 8.25
C ALA A 114 -12.50 6.75 7.44
N TYR A 115 -12.82 7.26 6.28
CA TYR A 115 -13.89 6.78 5.41
C TYR A 115 -13.32 6.20 4.12
N GLY A 116 -14.05 5.27 3.51
CA GLY A 116 -13.83 4.88 2.12
C GLY A 116 -14.18 6.03 1.19
N GLY A 117 -13.53 6.07 0.06
CA GLY A 117 -13.80 7.10 -0.95
C GLY A 117 -12.78 7.08 -2.06
N TRP A 118 -11.62 6.47 -1.79
CA TRP A 118 -10.58 6.23 -2.77
C TRP A 118 -10.25 4.73 -2.79
N GLU A 119 -10.99 4.01 -3.61
CA GLU A 119 -10.91 2.56 -3.72
C GLU A 119 -10.60 2.16 -5.17
N ASP A 120 -9.83 1.08 -5.34
CA ASP A 120 -9.44 0.53 -6.65
C ASP A 120 -8.79 1.53 -7.60
N ALA A 121 -8.05 2.51 -7.05
CA ALA A 121 -7.28 3.43 -7.86
C ALA A 121 -6.05 2.72 -8.41
N ALA A 122 -6.02 2.48 -9.71
CA ALA A 122 -4.98 1.71 -10.35
C ALA A 122 -4.19 2.55 -11.36
N VAL A 123 -2.89 2.38 -11.34
CA VAL A 123 -1.91 2.85 -12.32
C VAL A 123 -1.05 1.66 -12.77
N PRO A 124 -0.32 1.73 -13.89
CA PRO A 124 0.72 0.75 -14.16
C PRO A 124 1.65 0.57 -12.94
N PRO A 125 2.03 -0.66 -12.55
CA PRO A 125 2.83 -0.90 -11.35
C PRO A 125 4.11 -0.06 -11.26
N GLU A 126 4.75 0.24 -12.40
CA GLU A 126 5.93 1.10 -12.50
C GLU A 126 5.68 2.56 -12.11
N HIS A 127 4.44 2.97 -12.01
CA HIS A 127 4.05 4.33 -11.63
C HIS A 127 3.46 4.42 -10.23
N LEU A 128 3.22 3.29 -9.54
CA LEU A 128 2.51 3.29 -8.26
C LEU A 128 3.23 4.10 -7.18
N GLY A 129 4.56 3.99 -7.08
CA GLY A 129 5.32 4.76 -6.09
C GLY A 129 5.25 6.27 -6.32
N ALA A 130 5.37 6.70 -7.58
CA ALA A 130 5.21 8.11 -7.95
C ALA A 130 3.78 8.60 -7.67
N TRP A 131 2.77 7.80 -8.02
CA TRP A 131 1.37 8.10 -7.69
C TRP A 131 1.13 8.23 -6.19
N LEU A 132 1.69 7.36 -5.36
CA LEU A 132 1.53 7.45 -3.91
C LEU A 132 2.15 8.73 -3.33
N ARG A 133 3.28 9.22 -3.87
CA ARG A 133 3.87 10.51 -3.46
C ARG A 133 2.96 11.68 -3.82
N ASP A 134 2.45 11.71 -5.05
CA ASP A 134 1.49 12.74 -5.49
C ASP A 134 0.21 12.69 -4.64
N PHE A 135 -0.25 11.50 -4.32
CA PHE A 135 -1.44 11.30 -3.50
C PHE A 135 -1.23 11.82 -2.06
N GLU A 136 -0.06 11.59 -1.47
CA GLU A 136 0.31 12.17 -0.16
C GLU A 136 0.37 13.70 -0.20
N GLU A 137 0.87 14.28 -1.30
CA GLU A 137 0.85 15.74 -1.48
C GLU A 137 -0.57 16.29 -1.58
N LEU A 138 -1.45 15.62 -2.30
CA LEU A 138 -2.86 15.97 -2.39
C LEU A 138 -3.57 15.89 -1.04
N LEU A 139 -3.33 14.83 -0.26
CA LEU A 139 -3.84 14.71 1.11
C LEU A 139 -3.39 15.90 1.96
N ARG A 140 -2.10 16.21 1.94
CA ARG A 140 -1.52 17.31 2.72
C ARG A 140 -2.08 18.67 2.29
N ALA A 141 -2.22 18.90 0.98
CA ALA A 141 -2.76 20.15 0.43
C ALA A 141 -4.22 20.41 0.86
N HIS A 142 -4.99 19.35 1.12
CA HIS A 142 -6.38 19.43 1.59
C HIS A 142 -6.52 19.28 3.11
N GLY A 143 -5.41 19.20 3.85
CA GLY A 143 -5.42 19.00 5.30
C GLY A 143 -5.98 17.65 5.74
N LEU A 144 -5.86 16.62 4.88
CA LEU A 144 -6.36 15.27 5.09
C LEU A 144 -5.22 14.30 5.42
N GLN A 145 -5.57 13.21 6.10
CA GLN A 145 -4.71 12.06 6.32
C GLN A 145 -5.34 10.82 5.68
N GLY A 146 -4.50 9.96 5.13
CA GLY A 146 -4.93 8.71 4.49
C GLY A 146 -4.03 7.55 4.87
N VAL A 147 -4.61 6.34 4.91
CA VAL A 147 -3.89 5.09 5.17
C VAL A 147 -4.01 4.21 3.94
N PRO A 148 -2.96 4.15 3.09
CA PRO A 148 -2.95 3.34 1.90
C PRO A 148 -2.68 1.86 2.22
N TYR A 149 -3.32 0.99 1.48
CA TYR A 149 -3.10 -0.46 1.45
C TYR A 149 -3.61 -1.01 0.11
N GLY A 150 -3.26 -2.22 -0.26
CA GLY A 150 -3.88 -2.83 -1.46
C GLY A 150 -2.95 -3.70 -2.29
N HIS A 151 -3.36 -3.92 -3.53
CA HIS A 151 -2.75 -4.86 -4.49
C HIS A 151 -1.60 -4.19 -5.23
N PHE A 152 -0.47 -4.00 -4.55
CA PHE A 152 0.66 -3.24 -5.11
C PHE A 152 1.29 -3.91 -6.33
N GLY A 153 1.22 -5.26 -6.39
CA GLY A 153 1.64 -6.01 -7.58
C GLY A 153 0.83 -5.69 -8.83
N ASP A 154 -0.42 -5.28 -8.66
CA ASP A 154 -1.32 -4.89 -9.75
C ASP A 154 -1.37 -3.36 -9.97
N GLY A 155 -0.56 -2.61 -9.22
CA GLY A 155 -0.59 -1.13 -9.25
C GLY A 155 -1.86 -0.54 -8.67
N CYS A 156 -2.61 -1.28 -7.85
CA CYS A 156 -3.91 -0.88 -7.32
C CYS A 156 -3.81 -0.55 -5.82
N VAL A 157 -4.42 0.56 -5.43
CA VAL A 157 -4.42 1.05 -4.05
C VAL A 157 -5.82 1.40 -3.57
N HIS A 158 -6.08 1.05 -2.30
CA HIS A 158 -7.18 1.54 -1.50
C HIS A 158 -6.65 2.53 -0.47
N CYS A 159 -7.46 3.50 -0.07
CA CYS A 159 -7.10 4.42 0.99
C CYS A 159 -8.30 4.80 1.84
N ARG A 160 -8.16 4.69 3.16
CA ARG A 160 -9.10 5.27 4.11
C ARG A 160 -8.63 6.67 4.47
N ILE A 161 -9.55 7.65 4.38
CA ILE A 161 -9.24 9.09 4.50
C ILE A 161 -10.14 9.71 5.55
N ASP A 162 -9.57 10.56 6.39
CA ASP A 162 -10.22 11.25 7.50
C ASP A 162 -11.03 12.48 7.06
N PHE A 163 -11.91 12.31 6.07
CA PHE A 163 -12.77 13.39 5.61
C PHE A 163 -13.54 14.03 6.77
N PRO A 164 -13.59 15.37 6.85
CA PRO A 164 -14.24 16.09 7.95
C PRO A 164 -15.75 16.12 7.82
N PHE A 165 -16.37 14.96 7.55
CA PHE A 165 -17.82 14.89 7.34
C PHE A 165 -18.59 15.30 8.58
N ARG A 166 -19.54 16.23 8.40
CA ARG A 166 -20.48 16.68 9.43
C ARG A 166 -21.88 16.66 8.87
N PRO A 167 -22.83 16.00 9.53
CA PRO A 167 -24.24 16.02 9.11
C PRO A 167 -24.77 17.44 8.94
N GLY A 168 -25.37 17.74 7.79
CA GLY A 168 -25.93 19.05 7.51
C GLY A 168 -24.94 20.16 7.15
N ASP A 169 -23.64 19.84 7.05
CA ASP A 169 -22.60 20.80 6.64
C ASP A 169 -22.18 20.58 5.18
N PRO A 170 -22.63 21.44 4.24
CA PRO A 170 -22.26 21.33 2.84
C PRO A 170 -20.76 21.55 2.58
N ALA A 171 -20.07 22.31 3.45
CA ALA A 171 -18.65 22.57 3.29
C ALA A 171 -17.82 21.31 3.49
N SER A 172 -18.23 20.43 4.40
CA SER A 172 -17.56 19.13 4.60
C SER A 172 -17.67 18.22 3.36
N ALA A 173 -18.79 18.24 2.66
CA ALA A 173 -18.99 17.53 1.39
C ALA A 173 -18.22 18.19 0.24
N ALA A 174 -17.99 19.51 0.28
CA ALA A 174 -17.16 20.19 -0.70
C ALA A 174 -15.71 19.74 -0.64
N VAL A 175 -15.11 19.63 0.55
CA VAL A 175 -13.74 19.11 0.73
C VAL A 175 -13.59 17.73 0.09
N PHE A 176 -14.55 16.84 0.32
CA PHE A 176 -14.55 15.52 -0.33
C PHE A 176 -14.54 15.63 -1.87
N ARG A 177 -15.45 16.41 -2.44
CA ARG A 177 -15.55 16.54 -3.91
C ARG A 177 -14.31 17.16 -4.53
N GLU A 178 -13.74 18.18 -3.91
CA GLU A 178 -12.53 18.86 -4.37
C GLU A 178 -11.34 17.91 -4.36
N PHE A 179 -11.14 17.20 -3.27
CA PHE A 179 -10.08 16.21 -3.15
C PHE A 179 -10.23 15.10 -4.20
N MET A 180 -11.43 14.49 -4.33
CA MET A 180 -11.68 13.42 -5.29
C MET A 180 -11.45 13.87 -6.73
N THR A 181 -11.84 15.12 -7.05
CA THR A 181 -11.61 15.72 -8.37
C THR A 181 -10.13 15.94 -8.64
N ALA A 182 -9.38 16.43 -7.65
CA ALA A 182 -7.94 16.62 -7.75
C ALA A 182 -7.21 15.28 -7.96
N CYS A 183 -7.56 14.26 -7.19
CA CYS A 183 -7.01 12.91 -7.33
C CYS A 183 -7.32 12.31 -8.70
N ALA A 184 -8.57 12.38 -9.17
CA ALA A 184 -8.96 11.85 -10.48
C ALA A 184 -8.26 12.59 -11.63
N THR A 185 -8.04 13.89 -11.48
CA THR A 185 -7.31 14.70 -12.45
C THR A 185 -5.84 14.29 -12.52
N ARG A 186 -5.19 14.16 -11.39
CA ARG A 186 -3.79 13.75 -11.30
C ARG A 186 -3.58 12.30 -11.76
N LEU A 187 -4.51 11.38 -11.42
CA LEU A 187 -4.42 9.98 -11.81
C LEU A 187 -4.42 9.76 -13.32
N ARG A 188 -5.09 10.65 -14.10
CA ARG A 188 -5.07 10.58 -15.56
C ARG A 188 -3.66 10.71 -16.14
N ASP A 189 -2.78 11.46 -15.49
CA ASP A 189 -1.40 11.68 -15.96
C ASP A 189 -0.59 10.36 -15.93
N TYR A 190 -0.97 9.41 -15.08
CA TYR A 190 -0.35 8.09 -14.96
C TYR A 190 -0.91 7.03 -15.91
N ARG A 191 -2.09 7.26 -16.49
CA ARG A 191 -2.75 6.34 -17.45
C ARG A 191 -2.38 6.61 -18.91
N GLY A 192 -1.75 7.76 -19.18
CA GLY A 192 -1.32 8.14 -20.53
C GLY A 192 0.09 7.63 -20.85
N THR A 193 0.47 7.74 -22.13
CA THR A 193 1.85 7.46 -22.60
C THR A 193 2.85 8.54 -22.19
N ARG A 194 2.43 9.58 -21.48
CA ARG A 194 3.29 10.67 -21.02
C ARG A 194 3.89 10.30 -19.65
N PRO A 195 5.20 10.40 -19.47
CA PRO A 195 5.81 10.20 -18.16
C PRO A 195 5.25 11.22 -17.15
N PRO A 196 5.04 10.81 -15.87
CA PRO A 196 4.54 11.71 -14.85
C PRO A 196 5.48 12.91 -14.65
N PRO A 197 4.95 14.08 -14.26
CA PRO A 197 5.75 15.27 -13.99
C PRO A 197 6.73 14.96 -12.86
N GLY A 198 8.03 15.24 -13.07
CA GLY A 198 9.08 15.08 -12.05
C GLY A 198 10.03 13.90 -12.26
N THR A 199 9.85 13.06 -13.24
CA THR A 199 10.87 12.08 -13.68
C THR A 199 11.79 12.70 -14.73
N SER A 200 12.63 13.64 -14.35
CA SER A 200 13.81 13.99 -15.13
C SER A 200 14.90 12.94 -14.87
N GLN A 201 15.38 12.33 -15.95
CA GLN A 201 16.52 11.42 -16.00
C GLN A 201 17.77 12.03 -15.38
#